data_a4b947d6b13816a45557a928cd118060
#
_entry.id   a4b947d6b13816a45557a928cd118060
#
_cell.length_a   1.000
_cell.length_b   1.000
_cell.length_c   1.000
_cell.angle_alpha   90.00
_cell.angle_beta   90.00
_cell.angle_gamma   90.00
#
_symmetry.space_group_name_H-M   'P 1'
#
loop_
_entity.id
_entity.type
_entity.pdbx_description
1 polymer ?
#
loop_
_entity_poly.entity_id
_entity_poly.type
_entity_poly.pdbx_seq_one_letter_code
_entity_poly.pdbx_strand_id
1 'polypeptide(L)'
;MATVPKNDMAIETNIVGARGRFRTRAPKLGHQPALDGIRGYGIIAVLLGHSFINGWVQSFAAVVDIFFVVSGFLIITLLLEESNKMGSVNLRNFYRRRALRLLPVLFLVIGVTLIGTWLISMWRGNTADAPFPGDISNGGVFELAKQDALAGAFYVYHVFHPVGAELAGGSPDLRPLSPLWSLSVEEHFYVFGVLVALLAIARGFVKHLMTLFALAFVFIATARLLGFLGPRLAWYQRPDAILLGVMLAFLNATLPTELSPRFRRNLSRAATLAALVAAVTFFVGTGFARPLNVYVSSVPAEGDSLKDGFYWVEIGFTLVSLSSAVIVLAMARLDKHWLMPILSWKPIRLVGLRSYAIYLIHVPLLLLLVNAFAGEPVIGLLLYLPALVLTTELTHRYAEKPMMKSKNRQPKPVATE
;
A
#
# COMPACT_ATOMS: atom_id res chain seq x y z
N MET A 1 -8.69 29.84 -51.12
CA MET A 1 -9.67 29.66 -50.06
C MET A 1 -9.84 28.15 -49.81
N ALA A 2 -9.13 27.60 -48.89
CA ALA A 2 -9.23 26.18 -48.53
C ALA A 2 -10.13 26.09 -47.32
N THR A 3 -11.24 25.36 -47.43
CA THR A 3 -12.22 25.10 -46.38
C THR A 3 -11.65 24.11 -45.36
N VAL A 4 -11.48 24.58 -44.15
CA VAL A 4 -11.14 23.73 -42.95
C VAL A 4 -12.36 22.85 -42.68
N PRO A 5 -12.18 21.53 -42.47
CA PRO A 5 -13.29 20.64 -42.13
C PRO A 5 -13.75 20.89 -40.68
N LYS A 6 -15.04 21.21 -40.56
CA LYS A 6 -15.79 21.42 -39.30
C LYS A 6 -16.08 20.07 -38.56
N ASN A 7 -15.12 19.25 -38.27
CA ASN A 7 -15.44 17.95 -37.60
C ASN A 7 -14.76 17.68 -36.26
N ASP A 8 -13.99 18.64 -35.72
CA ASP A 8 -13.26 18.41 -34.47
C ASP A 8 -13.96 18.93 -33.19
N MET A 9 -15.18 19.52 -33.32
CA MET A 9 -15.89 20.10 -32.17
C MET A 9 -16.93 19.18 -31.51
N ALA A 10 -17.11 17.94 -32.00
CA ALA A 10 -18.11 16.99 -31.45
C ALA A 10 -17.59 16.01 -30.39
N ILE A 11 -16.31 16.05 -30.03
CA ILE A 11 -15.69 15.10 -29.12
C ILE A 11 -15.67 15.59 -27.64
N GLU A 12 -15.96 16.85 -27.37
CA GLU A 12 -15.73 17.45 -26.05
C GLU A 12 -16.83 17.25 -24.99
N THR A 13 -17.96 16.66 -25.27
CA THR A 13 -19.10 16.74 -24.33
C THR A 13 -19.61 15.46 -23.72
N ASN A 14 -19.08 14.27 -24.02
CA ASN A 14 -19.61 13.04 -23.44
C ASN A 14 -18.55 12.19 -22.74
N ILE A 15 -18.26 12.52 -21.46
CA ILE A 15 -17.56 11.62 -20.53
C ILE A 15 -18.42 10.37 -20.25
N VAL A 16 -19.72 10.48 -20.40
CA VAL A 16 -20.68 9.38 -20.36
C VAL A 16 -21.07 9.06 -21.80
N GLY A 17 -20.48 8.02 -22.37
CA GLY A 17 -20.84 7.58 -23.72
C GLY A 17 -22.28 7.10 -23.77
N ALA A 18 -22.86 6.98 -24.99
CA ALA A 18 -24.26 6.68 -25.31
C ALA A 18 -24.91 5.45 -24.66
N ARG A 19 -24.21 4.76 -23.74
CA ARG A 19 -24.71 3.66 -22.91
C ARG A 19 -24.31 3.81 -21.44
N GLY A 20 -24.19 5.05 -20.90
CA GLY A 20 -23.88 5.27 -19.47
C GLY A 20 -22.46 4.92 -19.05
N ARG A 21 -21.53 4.59 -19.96
CA ARG A 21 -20.17 4.16 -19.61
C ARG A 21 -19.26 5.37 -19.39
N PHE A 22 -18.67 5.44 -18.22
CA PHE A 22 -17.61 6.39 -17.91
C PHE A 22 -16.36 6.06 -18.76
N ARG A 23 -15.86 7.03 -19.54
CA ARG A 23 -14.66 6.87 -20.37
C ARG A 23 -13.52 7.74 -19.84
N THR A 24 -12.32 7.16 -19.77
CA THR A 24 -11.13 7.94 -19.41
C THR A 24 -10.63 8.76 -20.60
N ARG A 25 -10.29 10.03 -20.33
CA ARG A 25 -9.58 10.93 -21.24
C ARG A 25 -8.08 10.92 -20.98
N ALA A 26 -7.65 10.35 -19.87
CA ALA A 26 -6.23 10.26 -19.53
C ALA A 26 -5.47 9.45 -20.60
N PRO A 27 -4.22 9.81 -20.90
CA PRO A 27 -3.36 8.98 -21.72
C PRO A 27 -3.15 7.62 -21.04
N LYS A 28 -2.85 6.60 -21.85
CA LYS A 28 -2.52 5.28 -21.31
C LYS A 28 -1.35 5.38 -20.33
N LEU A 29 -1.53 4.85 -19.13
CA LEU A 29 -0.54 4.97 -18.07
C LEU A 29 0.79 4.28 -18.44
N GLY A 30 0.72 3.11 -19.10
CA GLY A 30 1.91 2.34 -19.45
C GLY A 30 2.73 1.93 -18.23
N HIS A 31 4.03 1.66 -18.48
CA HIS A 31 4.97 1.40 -17.38
C HIS A 31 5.53 2.70 -16.82
N GLN A 32 5.32 2.95 -15.54
CA GLN A 32 5.75 4.17 -14.83
C GLN A 32 6.88 3.89 -13.85
N PRO A 33 8.15 4.12 -14.25
CA PRO A 33 9.31 3.86 -13.40
C PRO A 33 9.27 4.58 -12.04
N ALA A 34 8.70 5.79 -12.01
CA ALA A 34 8.59 6.57 -10.79
C ALA A 34 7.62 5.93 -9.76
N LEU A 35 6.55 5.26 -10.21
CA LEU A 35 5.65 4.55 -9.32
C LEU A 35 6.31 3.30 -8.71
N ASP A 36 7.17 2.62 -9.46
CA ASP A 36 8.00 1.54 -8.90
C ASP A 36 8.95 2.10 -7.85
N GLY A 37 9.53 3.28 -8.10
CA GLY A 37 10.41 3.95 -7.14
C GLY A 37 9.69 4.39 -5.86
N ILE A 38 8.48 4.93 -5.96
CA ILE A 38 7.64 5.25 -4.78
C ILE A 38 7.48 4.00 -3.92
N ARG A 39 7.16 2.86 -4.51
CA ARG A 39 7.06 1.59 -3.80
C ARG A 39 8.40 1.14 -3.21
N GLY A 40 9.51 1.42 -3.91
CA GLY A 40 10.87 1.13 -3.44
C GLY A 40 11.25 1.91 -2.19
N TYR A 41 11.04 3.21 -2.19
CA TYR A 41 11.24 4.04 -0.98
C TYR A 41 10.29 3.64 0.14
N GLY A 42 9.02 3.37 -0.20
CA GLY A 42 8.02 2.90 0.75
C GLY A 42 8.46 1.63 1.47
N ILE A 43 8.90 0.59 0.74
CA ILE A 43 9.31 -0.67 1.39
C ILE A 43 10.59 -0.51 2.21
N ILE A 44 11.54 0.34 1.81
CA ILE A 44 12.71 0.65 2.63
C ILE A 44 12.28 1.31 3.95
N ALA A 45 11.34 2.24 3.91
CA ALA A 45 10.82 2.87 5.11
C ALA A 45 10.07 1.86 6.01
N VAL A 46 9.32 0.90 5.44
CA VAL A 46 8.73 -0.21 6.22
C VAL A 46 9.81 -1.03 6.91
N LEU A 47 10.91 -1.39 6.22
CA LEU A 47 12.02 -2.13 6.82
C LEU A 47 12.67 -1.35 7.97
N LEU A 48 12.89 -0.04 7.78
CA LEU A 48 13.41 0.83 8.83
C LEU A 48 12.45 0.91 10.02
N GLY A 49 11.15 0.98 9.77
CA GLY A 49 10.12 0.98 10.81
C GLY A 49 10.08 -0.28 11.65
N HIS A 50 10.36 -1.44 11.08
CA HIS A 50 10.44 -2.71 11.80
C HIS A 50 11.88 -3.06 12.25
N SER A 51 12.87 -2.21 11.93
CA SER A 51 14.20 -2.34 12.53
C SER A 51 14.12 -1.92 13.99
N PHE A 52 14.96 -2.54 14.85
CA PHE A 52 15.00 -2.33 16.31
C PHE A 52 15.44 -0.91 16.74
N ILE A 53 15.39 0.07 15.86
CA ILE A 53 15.68 1.47 16.18
C ILE A 53 14.47 2.04 16.91
N ASN A 54 14.60 2.14 18.22
CA ASN A 54 13.56 2.61 19.13
C ASN A 54 12.84 3.87 18.63
N GLY A 55 11.52 3.81 18.56
CA GLY A 55 10.64 4.95 18.29
C GLY A 55 10.34 5.24 16.81
N TRP A 56 10.91 4.52 15.85
CA TRP A 56 10.65 4.76 14.41
C TRP A 56 9.42 4.00 13.89
N VAL A 57 9.03 2.90 14.53
CA VAL A 57 7.97 1.99 14.08
C VAL A 57 6.66 2.72 13.80
N GLN A 58 6.25 3.59 14.70
CA GLN A 58 4.94 4.22 14.65
C GLN A 58 4.82 5.23 13.50
N SER A 59 5.88 6.00 13.23
CA SER A 59 5.90 6.99 12.16
C SER A 59 5.88 6.35 10.78
N PHE A 60 6.56 5.21 10.64
CA PHE A 60 6.60 4.48 9.38
C PHE A 60 5.33 3.68 9.09
N ALA A 61 4.40 3.52 10.06
CA ALA A 61 3.09 2.93 9.79
C ALA A 61 2.30 3.71 8.72
N ALA A 62 2.49 5.03 8.62
CA ALA A 62 1.88 5.85 7.56
C ALA A 62 2.41 5.56 6.15
N VAL A 63 3.57 4.90 6.01
CA VAL A 63 4.11 4.52 4.70
C VAL A 63 3.19 3.54 3.98
N VAL A 64 2.44 2.73 4.72
CA VAL A 64 1.47 1.80 4.13
C VAL A 64 0.38 2.56 3.36
N ASP A 65 0.04 3.80 3.76
CA ASP A 65 -0.91 4.63 3.04
C ASP A 65 -0.43 5.02 1.65
N ILE A 66 0.89 5.16 1.46
CA ILE A 66 1.49 5.37 0.13
C ILE A 66 1.13 4.19 -0.79
N PHE A 67 1.27 2.96 -0.28
CA PHE A 67 0.91 1.75 -1.05
C PHE A 67 -0.60 1.72 -1.33
N PHE A 68 -1.44 2.08 -0.36
CA PHE A 68 -2.89 2.12 -0.54
C PHE A 68 -3.31 3.14 -1.60
N VAL A 69 -2.75 4.36 -1.57
CA VAL A 69 -3.01 5.38 -2.61
C VAL A 69 -2.57 4.88 -3.99
N VAL A 70 -1.34 4.34 -4.10
CA VAL A 70 -0.83 3.79 -5.36
C VAL A 70 -1.69 2.63 -5.85
N SER A 71 -2.09 1.71 -4.96
CA SER A 71 -2.93 0.56 -5.29
C SER A 71 -4.31 0.97 -5.78
N GLY A 72 -5.00 1.85 -5.06
CA GLY A 72 -6.30 2.38 -5.47
C GLY A 72 -6.23 3.07 -6.83
N PHE A 73 -5.22 3.93 -7.04
CA PHE A 73 -5.00 4.62 -8.30
C PHE A 73 -4.73 3.66 -9.46
N LEU A 74 -3.78 2.74 -9.30
CA LEU A 74 -3.38 1.83 -10.38
C LEU A 74 -4.51 0.90 -10.80
N ILE A 75 -5.21 0.31 -9.84
CA ILE A 75 -6.26 -0.68 -10.14
C ILE A 75 -7.41 -0.02 -10.91
N ILE A 76 -7.91 1.09 -10.43
CA ILE A 76 -9.02 1.78 -11.11
C ILE A 76 -8.58 2.34 -12.47
N THR A 77 -7.37 2.90 -12.58
CA THR A 77 -6.83 3.36 -13.87
C THR A 77 -6.77 2.22 -14.89
N LEU A 78 -6.23 1.04 -14.51
CA LEU A 78 -6.14 -0.12 -15.40
C LEU A 78 -7.51 -0.67 -15.79
N LEU A 79 -8.49 -0.68 -14.88
CA LEU A 79 -9.86 -1.08 -15.19
C LEU A 79 -10.55 -0.11 -16.15
N LEU A 80 -10.33 1.19 -15.98
CA LEU A 80 -10.84 2.21 -16.90
C LEU A 80 -10.20 2.09 -18.30
N GLU A 81 -8.90 1.82 -18.37
CA GLU A 81 -8.21 1.57 -19.64
C GLU A 81 -8.72 0.29 -20.33
N GLU A 82 -8.93 -0.81 -19.57
CA GLU A 82 -9.51 -2.04 -20.12
C GLU A 82 -10.93 -1.81 -20.62
N SER A 83 -11.76 -1.10 -19.84
CA SER A 83 -13.12 -0.74 -20.22
C SER A 83 -13.17 0.13 -21.49
N ASN A 84 -12.26 1.11 -21.61
CA ASN A 84 -12.15 1.95 -22.81
C ASN A 84 -11.78 1.14 -24.05
N LYS A 85 -10.81 0.22 -23.91
CA LYS A 85 -10.28 -0.55 -25.04
C LYS A 85 -11.25 -1.64 -25.50
N MET A 86 -11.83 -2.39 -24.54
CA MET A 86 -12.60 -3.60 -24.82
C MET A 86 -14.12 -3.37 -24.73
N GLY A 87 -14.55 -2.17 -24.30
CA GLY A 87 -15.96 -1.88 -24.05
C GLY A 87 -16.53 -2.55 -22.78
N SER A 88 -15.78 -3.42 -22.12
CA SER A 88 -16.13 -4.13 -20.88
C SER A 88 -14.89 -4.53 -20.12
N VAL A 89 -15.04 -4.86 -18.84
CA VAL A 89 -13.96 -5.36 -17.98
C VAL A 89 -14.14 -6.87 -17.78
N ASN A 90 -13.10 -7.65 -18.03
CA ASN A 90 -13.11 -9.08 -17.77
C ASN A 90 -12.65 -9.37 -16.33
N LEU A 91 -13.60 -9.42 -15.39
CA LEU A 91 -13.34 -9.66 -13.97
C LEU A 91 -12.60 -10.99 -13.72
N ARG A 92 -12.98 -12.07 -14.45
CA ARG A 92 -12.30 -13.36 -14.29
C ARG A 92 -10.81 -13.25 -14.61
N ASN A 93 -10.46 -12.60 -15.70
CA ASN A 93 -9.07 -12.38 -16.07
C ASN A 93 -8.37 -11.41 -15.11
N PHE A 94 -9.07 -10.39 -14.62
CA PHE A 94 -8.54 -9.47 -13.62
C PHE A 94 -8.13 -10.22 -12.34
N TYR A 95 -9.05 -10.99 -11.73
CA TYR A 95 -8.76 -11.76 -10.50
C TYR A 95 -7.74 -12.86 -10.73
N ARG A 96 -7.79 -13.57 -11.87
CA ARG A 96 -6.78 -14.57 -12.22
C ARG A 96 -5.38 -13.98 -12.28
N ARG A 97 -5.21 -12.84 -12.98
CA ARG A 97 -3.90 -12.16 -13.08
C ARG A 97 -3.37 -11.75 -11.70
N ARG A 98 -4.26 -11.38 -10.81
CA ARG A 98 -3.93 -10.98 -9.46
C ARG A 98 -3.57 -12.18 -8.58
N ALA A 99 -4.39 -13.21 -8.59
CA ALA A 99 -4.14 -14.44 -7.87
C ALA A 99 -2.79 -15.07 -8.25
N LEU A 100 -2.48 -15.17 -9.55
CA LEU A 100 -1.18 -15.66 -10.03
C LEU A 100 0.01 -14.81 -9.59
N ARG A 101 -0.20 -13.54 -9.29
CA ARG A 101 0.85 -12.64 -8.80
C ARG A 101 1.06 -12.76 -7.30
N LEU A 102 0.00 -12.92 -6.52
CA LEU A 102 0.04 -12.75 -5.05
C LEU A 102 0.07 -14.09 -4.30
N LEU A 103 -0.83 -15.03 -4.66
CA LEU A 103 -1.01 -16.26 -3.91
C LEU A 103 0.24 -17.16 -3.83
N PRO A 104 1.05 -17.35 -4.90
CA PRO A 104 2.22 -18.21 -4.79
C PRO A 104 3.23 -17.77 -3.76
N VAL A 105 3.49 -16.45 -3.70
CA VAL A 105 4.42 -15.87 -2.72
C VAL A 105 3.82 -15.89 -1.32
N LEU A 106 2.52 -15.58 -1.19
CA LEU A 106 1.81 -15.62 0.09
C LEU A 106 1.89 -17.02 0.72
N PHE A 107 1.50 -18.06 -0.01
CA PHE A 107 1.52 -19.43 0.52
C PHE A 107 2.94 -19.96 0.76
N LEU A 108 3.90 -19.55 -0.06
CA LEU A 108 5.31 -19.86 0.19
C LEU A 108 5.78 -19.27 1.53
N VAL A 109 5.50 -17.99 1.77
CA VAL A 109 5.91 -17.31 3.01
C VAL A 109 5.19 -17.89 4.23
N ILE A 110 3.88 -18.14 4.12
CA ILE A 110 3.11 -18.81 5.19
C ILE A 110 3.73 -20.18 5.50
N GLY A 111 3.98 -21.01 4.49
CA GLY A 111 4.55 -22.34 4.67
C GLY A 111 5.93 -22.31 5.31
N VAL A 112 6.82 -21.45 4.83
CA VAL A 112 8.19 -21.29 5.39
C VAL A 112 8.12 -20.77 6.83
N THR A 113 7.22 -19.84 7.13
CA THR A 113 7.03 -19.31 8.48
C THR A 113 6.54 -20.42 9.44
N LEU A 114 5.57 -21.21 9.03
CA LEU A 114 5.06 -22.33 9.83
C LEU A 114 6.15 -23.37 10.11
N ILE A 115 6.90 -23.77 9.09
CA ILE A 115 8.01 -24.74 9.26
C ILE A 115 9.10 -24.14 10.17
N GLY A 116 9.51 -22.90 9.93
CA GLY A 116 10.55 -22.24 10.72
C GLY A 116 10.17 -22.06 12.17
N THR A 117 8.96 -21.61 12.47
CA THR A 117 8.47 -21.45 13.86
C THR A 117 8.28 -22.79 14.55
N TRP A 118 7.84 -23.83 13.82
CA TRP A 118 7.77 -25.21 14.32
C TRP A 118 9.16 -25.75 14.71
N LEU A 119 10.15 -25.60 13.84
CA LEU A 119 11.53 -26.02 14.11
C LEU A 119 12.12 -25.30 15.32
N ILE A 120 11.88 -24.00 15.46
CA ILE A 120 12.33 -23.20 16.61
C ILE A 120 11.67 -23.71 17.89
N SER A 121 10.35 -23.96 17.88
CA SER A 121 9.65 -24.48 19.06
C SER A 121 10.09 -25.87 19.44
N MET A 122 10.49 -26.73 18.51
CA MET A 122 11.08 -28.04 18.79
C MET A 122 12.49 -27.94 19.39
N TRP A 123 13.29 -27.01 18.90
CA TRP A 123 14.68 -26.87 19.32
C TRP A 123 14.81 -26.15 20.66
N ARG A 124 13.99 -25.16 20.96
CA ARG A 124 14.07 -24.34 22.18
C ARG A 124 13.01 -24.65 23.22
N GLY A 125 11.99 -25.43 22.87
CA GLY A 125 10.80 -25.55 23.67
C GLY A 125 9.94 -24.30 23.61
N ASN A 126 8.72 -24.36 24.15
CA ASN A 126 7.82 -23.20 24.28
C ASN A 126 8.24 -22.38 25.54
N THR A 127 9.51 -21.96 25.63
CA THR A 127 10.00 -21.31 26.84
C THR A 127 9.79 -19.79 26.79
N ALA A 128 9.56 -19.25 27.99
CA ALA A 128 9.34 -17.83 28.29
C ALA A 128 10.52 -16.89 27.93
N ASP A 129 11.67 -17.46 27.61
CA ASP A 129 12.94 -16.75 27.41
C ASP A 129 13.19 -16.34 25.93
N ALA A 130 12.19 -16.47 25.08
CA ALA A 130 12.29 -15.93 23.71
C ALA A 130 12.45 -14.41 23.78
N PRO A 131 13.42 -13.81 23.06
CA PRO A 131 13.71 -12.38 23.14
C PRO A 131 12.57 -11.47 22.63
N PHE A 132 11.51 -12.05 22.14
CA PHE A 132 10.24 -11.39 21.88
C PHE A 132 9.17 -12.08 22.72
N PRO A 133 8.69 -11.41 23.78
CA PRO A 133 7.56 -11.88 24.55
C PRO A 133 6.28 -11.71 23.73
N GLY A 134 5.99 -12.68 22.87
CA GLY A 134 4.61 -12.96 22.53
C GLY A 134 3.93 -13.48 23.77
N ASP A 135 2.70 -13.11 24.02
CA ASP A 135 1.92 -13.61 25.15
C ASP A 135 1.97 -15.15 25.18
N ILE A 136 2.82 -15.68 26.07
CA ILE A 136 3.11 -17.11 26.22
C ILE A 136 1.85 -17.87 26.65
N SER A 137 0.84 -17.16 27.16
CA SER A 137 -0.48 -17.71 27.48
C SER A 137 -1.14 -18.40 26.28
N ASN A 138 -0.73 -18.05 25.04
CA ASN A 138 -1.28 -18.55 23.79
C ASN A 138 -0.44 -19.67 23.11
N GLY A 139 0.48 -20.34 23.80
CA GLY A 139 1.16 -21.53 23.27
C GLY A 139 2.43 -21.30 22.44
N GLY A 140 3.01 -20.09 22.48
CA GLY A 140 4.31 -19.77 21.86
C GLY A 140 4.24 -19.37 20.38
N VAL A 141 5.41 -19.07 19.80
CA VAL A 141 5.55 -18.49 18.44
C VAL A 141 4.93 -19.34 17.33
N PHE A 142 4.96 -20.67 17.48
CA PHE A 142 4.34 -21.57 16.48
C PHE A 142 2.81 -21.52 16.50
N GLU A 143 2.21 -21.42 17.70
CA GLU A 143 0.75 -21.29 17.83
C GLU A 143 0.26 -19.96 17.24
N LEU A 144 0.97 -18.88 17.53
CA LEU A 144 0.72 -17.57 16.91
C LEU A 144 0.84 -17.64 15.37
N ALA A 145 1.88 -18.32 14.86
CA ALA A 145 2.07 -18.49 13.43
C ALA A 145 0.93 -19.29 12.76
N LYS A 146 0.36 -20.31 13.44
CA LYS A 146 -0.80 -21.05 12.92
C LYS A 146 -2.05 -20.18 12.81
N GLN A 147 -2.33 -19.39 13.85
CA GLN A 147 -3.46 -18.45 13.86
C GLN A 147 -3.30 -17.41 12.75
N ASP A 148 -2.11 -16.83 12.62
CA ASP A 148 -1.76 -15.86 11.60
C ASP A 148 -1.87 -16.46 10.20
N ALA A 149 -1.39 -17.68 10.01
CA ALA A 149 -1.43 -18.38 8.73
C ALA A 149 -2.86 -18.58 8.23
N LEU A 150 -3.75 -19.00 9.13
CA LEU A 150 -5.16 -19.19 8.80
C LEU A 150 -5.83 -17.86 8.44
N ALA A 151 -5.64 -16.83 9.29
CA ALA A 151 -6.19 -15.50 9.05
C ALA A 151 -5.63 -14.84 7.78
N GLY A 152 -4.32 -15.05 7.50
CA GLY A 152 -3.66 -14.53 6.31
C GLY A 152 -4.05 -15.24 5.03
N ALA A 153 -4.21 -16.57 5.05
CA ALA A 153 -4.62 -17.37 3.90
C ALA A 153 -6.01 -16.95 3.36
N PHE A 154 -6.90 -16.51 4.25
CA PHE A 154 -8.24 -16.02 3.91
C PHE A 154 -8.34 -14.49 3.84
N TYR A 155 -7.23 -13.75 3.97
CA TYR A 155 -7.21 -12.28 3.98
C TYR A 155 -8.09 -11.63 5.05
N VAL A 156 -8.28 -12.29 6.20
CA VAL A 156 -9.08 -11.78 7.32
C VAL A 156 -8.24 -11.40 8.53
N TYR A 157 -6.93 -11.25 8.33
CA TYR A 157 -5.96 -10.98 9.39
C TYR A 157 -6.35 -9.77 10.25
N HIS A 158 -6.69 -8.65 9.64
CA HIS A 158 -7.07 -7.42 10.33
C HIS A 158 -8.42 -7.48 11.08
N VAL A 159 -9.21 -8.53 10.85
CA VAL A 159 -10.47 -8.78 11.58
C VAL A 159 -10.20 -9.54 12.88
N PHE A 160 -9.35 -10.57 12.81
CA PHE A 160 -9.05 -11.43 13.96
C PHE A 160 -7.91 -10.88 14.82
N HIS A 161 -6.99 -10.15 14.22
CA HIS A 161 -5.84 -9.54 14.89
C HIS A 161 -5.82 -8.05 14.58
N PRO A 162 -6.64 -7.23 15.27
CA PRO A 162 -6.64 -5.79 15.06
C PRO A 162 -5.30 -5.21 15.50
N VAL A 163 -4.41 -4.99 14.53
CA VAL A 163 -3.13 -4.32 14.74
C VAL A 163 -3.38 -2.90 15.20
N GLY A 164 -2.79 -2.51 16.31
CA GLY A 164 -2.88 -1.13 16.83
C GLY A 164 -3.34 -1.02 18.27
N ALA A 165 -3.93 -2.04 18.88
CA ALA A 165 -4.04 -2.08 20.33
C ALA A 165 -2.63 -2.09 20.99
N GLU A 166 -1.67 -2.64 20.26
CA GLU A 166 -0.25 -2.76 20.61
C GLU A 166 0.51 -1.43 20.52
N LEU A 167 0.06 -0.50 19.67
CA LEU A 167 0.66 0.84 19.54
C LEU A 167 0.29 1.75 20.72
N ALA A 168 -0.72 1.38 21.51
CA ALA A 168 -1.22 2.16 22.64
C ALA A 168 -0.50 1.90 23.97
N GLY A 169 0.72 1.37 23.95
CA GLY A 169 1.56 1.21 25.16
C GLY A 169 1.78 -0.23 25.64
N GLY A 170 1.30 -1.23 24.91
CA GLY A 170 1.72 -2.62 25.07
C GLY A 170 3.02 -2.91 24.31
N SER A 171 3.82 -3.88 24.74
CA SER A 171 4.89 -4.43 23.93
C SER A 171 4.29 -4.86 22.59
N PRO A 172 4.84 -4.44 21.45
CA PRO A 172 4.34 -4.90 20.17
C PRO A 172 4.52 -6.41 20.10
N ASP A 173 3.44 -7.16 20.21
CA ASP A 173 3.42 -8.56 19.89
C ASP A 173 3.74 -8.67 18.39
N LEU A 174 5.02 -8.76 18.07
CA LEU A 174 5.48 -8.99 16.72
C LEU A 174 5.06 -10.40 16.30
N ARG A 175 3.78 -10.49 15.92
CA ARG A 175 3.25 -11.75 15.39
C ARG A 175 3.97 -12.10 14.08
N PRO A 176 4.28 -13.38 13.83
CA PRO A 176 5.10 -13.78 12.69
C PRO A 176 4.62 -13.31 11.33
N LEU A 177 3.31 -13.22 11.13
CA LEU A 177 2.71 -12.80 9.88
C LEU A 177 1.94 -11.47 10.00
N SER A 178 2.28 -10.64 10.99
CA SER A 178 1.65 -9.34 11.21
C SER A 178 1.53 -8.46 9.95
N PRO A 179 2.47 -8.43 8.98
CA PRO A 179 2.30 -7.63 7.77
C PRO A 179 1.08 -7.97 6.93
N LEU A 180 0.47 -9.14 7.12
CA LEU A 180 -0.71 -9.57 6.35
C LEU A 180 -1.97 -8.73 6.63
N TRP A 181 -1.97 -7.89 7.68
CA TRP A 181 -3.09 -6.99 7.96
C TRP A 181 -3.38 -6.03 6.80
N SER A 182 -2.35 -5.37 6.26
CA SER A 182 -2.52 -4.40 5.18
C SER A 182 -2.87 -5.06 3.84
N LEU A 183 -2.30 -6.25 3.59
CA LEU A 183 -2.65 -7.06 2.43
C LEU A 183 -4.13 -7.48 2.49
N SER A 184 -4.64 -7.82 3.67
CA SER A 184 -6.05 -8.14 3.86
C SER A 184 -6.96 -6.94 3.54
N VAL A 185 -6.57 -5.73 3.96
CA VAL A 185 -7.28 -4.48 3.60
C VAL A 185 -7.30 -4.26 2.09
N GLU A 186 -6.14 -4.41 1.42
CA GLU A 186 -6.05 -4.30 -0.03
C GLU A 186 -6.95 -5.31 -0.76
N GLU A 187 -6.91 -6.58 -0.37
CA GLU A 187 -7.69 -7.62 -1.05
C GLU A 187 -9.19 -7.44 -0.83
N HIS A 188 -9.63 -6.99 0.34
CA HIS A 188 -11.02 -6.61 0.55
C HIS A 188 -11.45 -5.47 -0.39
N PHE A 189 -10.60 -4.45 -0.54
CA PHE A 189 -10.85 -3.40 -1.53
C PHE A 189 -10.92 -3.96 -2.95
N TYR A 190 -10.05 -4.88 -3.33
CA TYR A 190 -10.07 -5.46 -4.68
C TYR A 190 -11.31 -6.32 -4.95
N VAL A 191 -11.84 -6.97 -3.92
CA VAL A 191 -13.09 -7.75 -4.07
C VAL A 191 -14.30 -6.81 -4.08
N PHE A 192 -14.45 -5.97 -3.08
CA PHE A 192 -15.66 -5.17 -2.90
C PHE A 192 -15.59 -3.80 -3.58
N GLY A 193 -14.50 -3.07 -3.40
CA GLY A 193 -14.33 -1.70 -3.92
C GLY A 193 -14.30 -1.67 -5.45
N VAL A 194 -13.66 -2.65 -6.09
CA VAL A 194 -13.66 -2.79 -7.55
C VAL A 194 -15.06 -3.05 -8.08
N LEU A 195 -15.84 -3.93 -7.44
CA LEU A 195 -17.23 -4.18 -7.84
C LEU A 195 -18.10 -2.93 -7.71
N VAL A 196 -17.95 -2.19 -6.60
CA VAL A 196 -18.66 -0.93 -6.39
C VAL A 196 -18.28 0.10 -7.44
N ALA A 197 -16.99 0.25 -7.76
CA ALA A 197 -16.51 1.16 -8.78
C ALA A 197 -17.08 0.81 -10.18
N LEU A 198 -17.05 -0.47 -10.55
CA LEU A 198 -17.60 -0.93 -11.83
C LEU A 198 -19.11 -0.76 -11.91
N LEU A 199 -19.83 -1.01 -10.82
CA LEU A 199 -21.26 -0.76 -10.73
C LEU A 199 -21.58 0.72 -10.91
N ALA A 200 -20.82 1.61 -10.27
CA ALA A 200 -20.97 3.06 -10.41
C ALA A 200 -20.69 3.52 -11.84
N ILE A 201 -19.67 2.94 -12.51
CA ILE A 201 -19.38 3.20 -13.93
C ILE A 201 -20.55 2.74 -14.81
N ALA A 202 -21.04 1.50 -14.60
CA ALA A 202 -22.10 0.92 -15.41
C ALA A 202 -23.42 1.68 -15.29
N ARG A 203 -23.73 2.22 -14.11
CA ARG A 203 -24.95 2.95 -13.80
C ARG A 203 -24.84 4.46 -13.89
N GLY A 204 -23.65 5.00 -14.17
CA GLY A 204 -23.44 6.45 -14.28
C GLY A 204 -23.35 7.19 -12.94
N PHE A 205 -23.17 6.49 -11.82
CA PHE A 205 -23.11 7.07 -10.45
C PHE A 205 -21.71 7.46 -9.98
N VAL A 206 -20.74 7.53 -10.90
CA VAL A 206 -19.34 7.83 -10.52
C VAL A 206 -19.20 9.13 -9.72
N LYS A 207 -19.95 10.18 -10.06
CA LYS A 207 -19.93 11.46 -9.33
C LYS A 207 -20.41 11.28 -7.89
N HIS A 208 -21.49 10.55 -7.68
CA HIS A 208 -22.04 10.27 -6.33
C HIS A 208 -21.06 9.41 -5.52
N LEU A 209 -20.44 8.40 -6.16
CA LEU A 209 -19.42 7.58 -5.51
C LEU A 209 -18.21 8.43 -5.08
N MET A 210 -17.72 9.33 -5.95
CA MET A 210 -16.63 10.24 -5.61
C MET A 210 -17.00 11.20 -4.47
N THR A 211 -18.23 11.71 -4.47
CA THR A 211 -18.73 12.57 -3.38
C THR A 211 -18.77 11.77 -2.07
N LEU A 212 -19.30 10.55 -2.10
CA LEU A 212 -19.34 9.68 -0.92
C LEU A 212 -17.92 9.39 -0.38
N PHE A 213 -16.97 9.08 -1.25
CA PHE A 213 -15.59 8.82 -0.85
C PHE A 213 -14.90 10.08 -0.31
N ALA A 214 -15.17 11.24 -0.89
CA ALA A 214 -14.67 12.52 -0.37
C ALA A 214 -15.24 12.83 1.02
N LEU A 215 -16.54 12.62 1.23
CA LEU A 215 -17.17 12.78 2.54
C LEU A 215 -16.62 11.77 3.55
N ALA A 216 -16.44 10.51 3.15
CA ALA A 216 -15.83 9.50 4.00
C ALA A 216 -14.38 9.86 4.38
N PHE A 217 -13.58 10.34 3.41
CA PHE A 217 -12.23 10.82 3.68
C PHE A 217 -12.20 11.97 4.68
N VAL A 218 -13.04 13.00 4.47
CA VAL A 218 -13.13 14.15 5.38
C VAL A 218 -13.60 13.71 6.75
N PHE A 219 -14.62 12.83 6.82
CA PHE A 219 -15.12 12.31 8.09
C PHE A 219 -14.02 11.57 8.87
N ILE A 220 -13.31 10.65 8.22
CA ILE A 220 -12.23 9.86 8.85
C ILE A 220 -11.08 10.78 9.29
N ALA A 221 -10.66 11.71 8.43
CA ALA A 221 -9.61 12.67 8.76
C ALA A 221 -10.00 13.56 9.96
N THR A 222 -11.25 14.04 9.98
CA THR A 222 -11.76 14.85 11.10
C THR A 222 -11.91 14.03 12.37
N ALA A 223 -12.46 12.83 12.30
CA ALA A 223 -12.63 11.95 13.44
C ALA A 223 -11.28 11.57 14.07
N ARG A 224 -10.25 11.37 13.22
CA ARG A 224 -8.88 11.13 13.67
C ARG A 224 -8.28 12.37 14.32
N LEU A 225 -8.44 13.55 13.70
CA LEU A 225 -7.98 14.83 14.25
C LEU A 225 -8.61 15.16 15.61
N LEU A 226 -9.85 14.74 15.83
CA LEU A 226 -10.58 14.93 17.09
C LEU A 226 -10.35 13.80 18.11
N GLY A 227 -9.47 12.84 17.81
CA GLY A 227 -9.14 11.72 18.70
C GLY A 227 -10.22 10.64 18.82
N PHE A 228 -11.31 10.69 18.01
CA PHE A 228 -12.35 9.67 18.04
C PHE A 228 -11.93 8.34 17.41
N LEU A 229 -10.94 8.38 16.51
CA LEU A 229 -10.34 7.19 15.90
C LEU A 229 -8.95 7.02 16.48
N GLY A 230 -8.78 6.05 17.35
CA GLY A 230 -7.48 5.69 17.93
C GLY A 230 -6.48 5.16 16.86
N PRO A 231 -5.26 4.84 17.28
CA PRO A 231 -4.18 4.39 16.41
C PRO A 231 -4.43 3.03 15.75
N ARG A 232 -5.57 2.41 15.98
CA ARG A 232 -5.91 1.09 15.44
C ARG A 232 -5.88 1.09 13.92
N LEU A 233 -5.13 0.16 13.33
CA LEU A 233 -4.93 0.03 11.90
C LEU A 233 -6.01 -0.85 11.23
N ALA A 234 -7.21 -0.94 11.80
CA ALA A 234 -8.30 -1.70 11.21
C ALA A 234 -8.81 -1.06 9.91
N TRP A 235 -9.20 -1.87 8.93
CA TRP A 235 -9.65 -1.42 7.61
C TRP A 235 -10.80 -0.39 7.69
N TYR A 236 -11.73 -0.56 8.62
CA TYR A 236 -12.85 0.36 8.82
C TYR A 236 -12.43 1.72 9.41
N GLN A 237 -11.22 1.81 9.95
CA GLN A 237 -10.65 3.04 10.49
C GLN A 237 -9.69 3.73 9.52
N ARG A 238 -9.22 3.02 8.49
CA ARG A 238 -8.22 3.51 7.52
C ARG A 238 -8.52 3.15 6.06
N PRO A 239 -9.77 3.22 5.58
CA PRO A 239 -10.02 3.08 4.16
C PRO A 239 -9.66 4.34 3.38
N ASP A 240 -9.40 5.46 4.06
CA ASP A 240 -9.22 6.81 3.50
C ASP A 240 -8.12 6.86 2.43
N ALA A 241 -6.96 6.27 2.68
CA ALA A 241 -5.86 6.30 1.72
C ALA A 241 -6.18 5.57 0.41
N ILE A 242 -6.81 4.39 0.47
CA ILE A 242 -7.16 3.64 -0.73
C ILE A 242 -8.33 4.29 -1.48
N LEU A 243 -9.31 4.85 -0.76
CA LEU A 243 -10.39 5.64 -1.35
C LEU A 243 -9.86 6.89 -2.04
N LEU A 244 -8.87 7.57 -1.46
CA LEU A 244 -8.19 8.70 -2.08
C LEU A 244 -7.50 8.30 -3.39
N GLY A 245 -6.85 7.13 -3.43
CA GLY A 245 -6.27 6.57 -4.65
C GLY A 245 -7.33 6.31 -5.75
N VAL A 246 -8.50 5.78 -5.38
CA VAL A 246 -9.63 5.58 -6.28
C VAL A 246 -10.16 6.91 -6.82
N MET A 247 -10.38 7.89 -5.95
CA MET A 247 -10.81 9.23 -6.36
C MET A 247 -9.81 9.86 -7.31
N LEU A 248 -8.53 9.70 -7.03
CA LEU A 248 -7.45 10.19 -7.88
C LEU A 248 -7.50 9.56 -9.29
N ALA A 249 -7.78 8.28 -9.41
CA ALA A 249 -7.92 7.60 -10.70
C ALA A 249 -9.11 8.15 -11.50
N PHE A 250 -10.26 8.33 -10.87
CA PHE A 250 -11.42 8.95 -11.51
C PHE A 250 -11.16 10.42 -11.89
N LEU A 251 -10.53 11.20 -11.01
CA LEU A 251 -10.12 12.57 -11.31
C LEU A 251 -9.18 12.59 -12.51
N ASN A 252 -8.13 11.77 -12.50
CA ASN A 252 -7.21 11.65 -13.64
C ASN A 252 -7.92 11.29 -14.94
N ALA A 253 -8.91 10.40 -14.90
CA ALA A 253 -9.70 10.01 -16.06
C ALA A 253 -10.54 11.15 -16.65
N THR A 254 -10.91 12.15 -15.86
CA THR A 254 -11.66 13.34 -16.34
C THR A 254 -10.77 14.44 -16.90
N LEU A 255 -9.48 14.45 -16.54
CA LEU A 255 -8.53 15.45 -17.03
C LEU A 255 -8.26 15.25 -18.54
N PRO A 256 -8.04 16.35 -19.30
CA PRO A 256 -7.70 16.26 -20.71
C PRO A 256 -6.42 15.44 -20.93
N THR A 257 -6.31 14.83 -22.10
CA THR A 257 -5.10 14.06 -22.49
C THR A 257 -3.87 14.96 -22.40
N GLU A 258 -3.95 16.17 -22.94
CA GLU A 258 -2.91 17.19 -22.80
C GLU A 258 -3.32 18.21 -21.76
N LEU A 259 -2.51 18.35 -20.72
CA LEU A 259 -2.73 19.33 -19.67
C LEU A 259 -2.27 20.72 -20.13
N SER A 260 -3.04 21.75 -19.82
CA SER A 260 -2.64 23.13 -20.11
C SER A 260 -1.31 23.47 -19.41
N PRO A 261 -0.49 24.38 -19.99
CA PRO A 261 0.78 24.78 -19.39
C PRO A 261 0.63 25.35 -17.97
N ARG A 262 -0.47 26.05 -17.71
CA ARG A 262 -0.79 26.56 -16.36
C ARG A 262 -1.05 25.41 -15.38
N PHE A 263 -1.84 24.41 -15.77
CA PHE A 263 -2.14 23.26 -14.92
C PHE A 263 -0.88 22.43 -14.65
N ARG A 264 -0.05 22.16 -15.70
CA ARG A 264 1.23 21.43 -15.53
C ARG A 264 2.15 22.12 -14.52
N ARG A 265 2.29 23.45 -14.61
CA ARG A 265 3.08 24.25 -13.67
C ARG A 265 2.52 24.17 -12.25
N ASN A 266 1.20 24.30 -12.08
CA ASN A 266 0.57 24.23 -10.77
C ASN A 266 0.71 22.81 -10.16
N LEU A 267 0.51 21.77 -10.96
CA LEU A 267 0.71 20.38 -10.52
C LEU A 267 2.17 20.12 -10.12
N SER A 268 3.13 20.65 -10.87
CA SER A 268 4.55 20.55 -10.54
C SER A 268 4.87 21.22 -9.19
N ARG A 269 4.35 22.43 -8.96
CA ARG A 269 4.51 23.14 -7.68
C ARG A 269 3.82 22.40 -6.54
N ALA A 270 2.62 21.90 -6.76
CA ALA A 270 1.88 21.10 -5.78
C ALA A 270 2.63 19.81 -5.42
N ALA A 271 3.24 19.12 -6.40
CA ALA A 271 4.04 17.93 -6.14
C ALA A 271 5.32 18.24 -5.35
N THR A 272 5.97 19.38 -5.60
CA THR A 272 7.12 19.83 -4.81
C THR A 272 6.71 20.12 -3.36
N LEU A 273 5.60 20.84 -3.16
CA LEU A 273 5.07 21.12 -1.83
C LEU A 273 4.66 19.82 -1.11
N ALA A 274 4.00 18.89 -1.81
CA ALA A 274 3.60 17.60 -1.27
C ALA A 274 4.83 16.77 -0.84
N ALA A 275 5.90 16.77 -1.63
CA ALA A 275 7.15 16.09 -1.26
C ALA A 275 7.79 16.72 -0.01
N LEU A 276 7.76 18.04 0.10
CA LEU A 276 8.25 18.74 1.29
C LEU A 276 7.38 18.43 2.52
N VAL A 277 6.06 18.48 2.38
CA VAL A 277 5.11 18.13 3.45
C VAL A 277 5.34 16.69 3.91
N ALA A 278 5.45 15.74 3.01
CA ALA A 278 5.73 14.34 3.36
C ALA A 278 7.07 14.20 4.09
N ALA A 279 8.13 14.84 3.59
CA ALA A 279 9.46 14.80 4.20
C ALA A 279 9.46 15.39 5.62
N VAL A 280 8.84 16.57 5.81
CA VAL A 280 8.70 17.20 7.13
C VAL A 280 7.86 16.33 8.05
N THR A 281 6.75 15.77 7.55
CA THR A 281 5.88 14.89 8.33
C THR A 281 6.64 13.66 8.85
N PHE A 282 7.42 12.99 7.99
CA PHE A 282 8.27 11.87 8.43
C PHE A 282 9.41 12.33 9.36
N PHE A 283 10.06 13.45 9.08
CA PHE A 283 11.13 13.99 9.93
C PHE A 283 10.64 14.26 11.35
N VAL A 284 9.47 14.89 11.49
CA VAL A 284 8.87 15.16 12.80
C VAL A 284 8.41 13.85 13.45
N GLY A 285 7.71 12.99 12.71
CA GLY A 285 7.15 11.74 13.21
C GLY A 285 8.21 10.72 13.66
N THR A 286 9.39 10.68 13.03
CA THR A 286 10.49 9.78 13.45
C THR A 286 11.24 10.25 14.69
N GLY A 287 10.89 11.42 15.21
CA GLY A 287 11.57 11.99 16.38
C GLY A 287 12.94 12.61 16.09
N PHE A 288 13.36 12.72 14.82
CA PHE A 288 14.57 13.45 14.45
C PHE A 288 14.49 14.95 14.81
N ALA A 289 13.28 15.48 14.96
CA ALA A 289 13.07 16.87 15.37
C ALA A 289 13.12 17.09 16.90
N ARG A 290 13.26 16.04 17.72
CA ARG A 290 13.35 16.16 19.20
C ARG A 290 14.41 17.14 19.69
N PRO A 291 15.63 17.16 19.12
CA PRO A 291 16.65 18.14 19.54
C PRO A 291 16.25 19.61 19.32
N LEU A 292 15.25 19.87 18.45
CA LEU A 292 14.70 21.19 18.16
C LEU A 292 13.48 21.52 19.04
N ASN A 293 13.19 20.72 20.07
CA ASN A 293 11.97 20.77 20.89
C ASN A 293 10.65 20.64 20.06
N VAL A 294 10.74 20.12 18.83
CA VAL A 294 9.59 19.77 18.01
C VAL A 294 9.31 18.31 18.28
N TYR A 295 8.34 18.06 19.12
CA TYR A 295 7.95 16.72 19.52
C TYR A 295 6.47 16.49 19.21
N VAL A 296 6.21 15.45 18.44
CA VAL A 296 4.85 14.94 18.21
C VAL A 296 4.83 13.52 18.77
N SER A 297 4.05 13.29 19.82
CA SER A 297 3.87 11.93 20.34
C SER A 297 3.18 11.08 19.28
N SER A 298 3.59 9.84 19.18
CA SER A 298 2.99 8.89 18.24
C SER A 298 1.65 8.34 18.74
N VAL A 299 1.44 8.37 20.06
CA VAL A 299 0.24 7.84 20.74
C VAL A 299 -0.10 8.73 21.92
N PRO A 300 -1.39 9.16 22.07
CA PRO A 300 -1.81 9.81 23.30
C PRO A 300 -1.70 8.85 24.48
N ALA A 301 -1.20 9.31 25.60
CA ALA A 301 -1.36 8.59 26.86
C ALA A 301 -2.85 8.55 27.23
N GLU A 302 -3.25 7.55 28.00
CA GLU A 302 -4.63 7.45 28.48
C GLU A 302 -4.97 8.72 29.29
N GLY A 303 -5.94 9.51 28.80
CA GLY A 303 -6.33 10.79 29.43
C GLY A 303 -5.77 12.06 28.79
N ASP A 304 -4.85 11.97 27.81
CA ASP A 304 -4.36 13.13 27.07
C ASP A 304 -5.45 13.71 26.15
N SER A 305 -5.53 15.04 26.12
CA SER A 305 -6.46 15.78 25.27
C SER A 305 -5.71 16.56 24.19
N LEU A 306 -6.44 17.04 23.16
CA LEU A 306 -5.93 17.95 22.13
C LEU A 306 -5.18 19.18 22.69
N LYS A 307 -5.33 19.48 23.99
CA LYS A 307 -4.62 20.58 24.66
C LYS A 307 -3.12 20.33 24.85
N ASP A 308 -2.70 19.06 24.77
CA ASP A 308 -1.32 18.64 25.07
C ASP A 308 -0.44 18.52 23.82
N GLY A 309 -0.98 18.82 22.62
CA GLY A 309 -0.28 18.83 21.34
C GLY A 309 -0.93 17.98 20.25
N PHE A 310 -0.40 18.07 19.04
CA PHE A 310 -0.85 17.24 17.93
C PHE A 310 -0.10 15.91 17.96
N TYR A 311 -0.85 14.81 17.91
CA TYR A 311 -0.28 13.49 17.80
C TYR A 311 -0.06 13.10 16.33
N TRP A 312 1.01 12.36 16.06
CA TRP A 312 1.33 11.87 14.72
C TRP A 312 0.17 11.12 14.07
N VAL A 313 -0.53 10.29 14.83
CA VAL A 313 -1.67 9.49 14.36
C VAL A 313 -2.83 10.36 13.87
N GLU A 314 -3.02 11.54 14.47
CA GLU A 314 -4.15 12.42 14.16
C GLU A 314 -4.02 13.08 12.78
N ILE A 315 -2.82 13.54 12.44
CA ILE A 315 -2.61 14.33 11.23
C ILE A 315 -1.62 13.69 10.23
N GLY A 316 -0.63 12.96 10.72
CA GLY A 316 0.46 12.43 9.89
C GLY A 316 -0.01 11.50 8.78
N PHE A 317 -0.93 10.58 9.09
CA PHE A 317 -1.52 9.66 8.09
C PHE A 317 -2.25 10.42 6.98
N THR A 318 -3.05 11.42 7.35
CA THR A 318 -3.79 12.24 6.38
C THR A 318 -2.86 13.04 5.49
N LEU A 319 -1.80 13.65 6.07
CA LEU A 319 -0.80 14.41 5.30
C LEU A 319 -0.01 13.51 4.35
N VAL A 320 0.39 12.33 4.78
CA VAL A 320 1.12 11.36 3.92
C VAL A 320 0.23 10.89 2.79
N SER A 321 -1.05 10.55 3.05
CA SER A 321 -2.01 10.12 2.03
C SER A 321 -2.24 11.20 0.99
N LEU A 322 -2.51 12.45 1.40
CA LEU A 322 -2.73 13.58 0.48
C LEU A 322 -1.48 13.90 -0.33
N SER A 323 -0.31 13.93 0.32
CA SER A 323 0.97 14.16 -0.35
C SER A 323 1.24 13.09 -1.40
N SER A 324 1.00 11.82 -1.04
CA SER A 324 1.16 10.69 -1.96
C SER A 324 0.24 10.79 -3.18
N ALA A 325 -1.02 11.19 -2.98
CA ALA A 325 -1.97 11.35 -4.08
C ALA A 325 -1.50 12.42 -5.08
N VAL A 326 -1.03 13.57 -4.58
CA VAL A 326 -0.51 14.64 -5.45
C VAL A 326 0.74 14.20 -6.19
N ILE A 327 1.69 13.53 -5.52
CA ILE A 327 2.91 13.01 -6.13
C ILE A 327 2.56 11.96 -7.20
N VAL A 328 1.68 11.01 -6.90
CA VAL A 328 1.26 9.96 -7.84
C VAL A 328 0.64 10.59 -9.10
N LEU A 329 -0.24 11.59 -8.96
CA LEU A 329 -0.81 12.28 -10.11
C LEU A 329 0.26 13.00 -10.94
N ALA A 330 1.20 13.69 -10.27
CA ALA A 330 2.28 14.38 -10.95
C ALA A 330 3.19 13.40 -11.71
N MET A 331 3.53 12.25 -11.11
CA MET A 331 4.36 11.23 -11.75
C MET A 331 3.63 10.54 -12.93
N ALA A 332 2.31 10.47 -12.87
CA ALA A 332 1.50 9.90 -13.96
C ALA A 332 1.26 10.88 -15.13
N ARG A 333 1.37 12.22 -14.91
CA ARG A 333 0.91 13.23 -15.88
C ARG A 333 1.99 14.24 -16.30
N LEU A 334 3.11 14.32 -15.61
CA LEU A 334 4.20 15.21 -15.96
C LEU A 334 5.34 14.42 -16.59
N ASP A 335 5.85 14.90 -17.73
CA ASP A 335 7.00 14.29 -18.41
C ASP A 335 8.31 14.66 -17.71
N LYS A 336 8.36 15.83 -17.08
CA LYS A 336 9.55 16.38 -16.41
C LYS A 336 9.18 16.94 -15.05
N HIS A 337 9.82 16.42 -14.02
CA HIS A 337 9.77 16.92 -12.64
C HIS A 337 11.05 16.51 -11.92
N TRP A 338 11.55 17.32 -10.97
CA TRP A 338 12.80 17.02 -10.25
C TRP A 338 12.75 15.71 -9.43
N LEU A 339 11.57 15.29 -9.01
CA LEU A 339 11.37 13.97 -8.36
C LEU A 339 11.58 12.79 -9.31
N MET A 340 11.38 12.96 -10.62
CA MET A 340 11.45 11.86 -11.60
C MET A 340 12.78 11.11 -11.55
N PRO A 341 13.97 11.77 -11.64
CA PRO A 341 15.24 11.05 -11.59
C PRO A 341 15.45 10.33 -10.25
N ILE A 342 14.97 10.91 -9.13
CA ILE A 342 15.07 10.33 -7.79
C ILE A 342 14.20 9.06 -7.72
N LEU A 343 12.92 9.19 -8.07
CA LEU A 343 11.96 8.08 -8.03
C LEU A 343 12.22 7.02 -9.11
N SER A 344 12.86 7.40 -10.22
CA SER A 344 13.20 6.47 -11.30
C SER A 344 14.60 5.87 -11.17
N TRP A 345 15.31 6.13 -10.09
CA TRP A 345 16.65 5.59 -9.86
C TRP A 345 16.64 4.06 -9.84
N LYS A 346 17.49 3.46 -10.70
CA LYS A 346 17.44 2.01 -10.99
C LYS A 346 17.50 1.11 -9.75
N PRO A 347 18.37 1.32 -8.75
CA PRO A 347 18.38 0.48 -7.55
C PRO A 347 17.05 0.51 -6.79
N ILE A 348 16.48 1.70 -6.60
CA ILE A 348 15.21 1.89 -5.88
C ILE A 348 14.04 1.24 -6.64
N ARG A 349 14.00 1.37 -7.95
CA ARG A 349 13.01 0.68 -8.79
C ARG A 349 13.11 -0.85 -8.67
N LEU A 350 14.32 -1.39 -8.63
CA LEU A 350 14.52 -2.83 -8.45
C LEU A 350 13.98 -3.32 -7.10
N VAL A 351 14.18 -2.53 -6.06
CA VAL A 351 13.55 -2.78 -4.74
C VAL A 351 12.03 -2.68 -4.84
N GLY A 352 11.50 -1.65 -5.50
CA GLY A 352 10.07 -1.46 -5.69
C GLY A 352 9.37 -2.57 -6.46
N LEU A 353 10.04 -3.11 -7.50
CA LEU A 353 9.53 -4.27 -8.24
C LEU A 353 9.44 -5.53 -7.39
N ARG A 354 10.25 -5.65 -6.35
CA ARG A 354 10.28 -6.76 -5.40
C ARG A 354 9.56 -6.45 -4.08
N SER A 355 8.96 -5.27 -3.97
CA SER A 355 8.37 -4.78 -2.72
C SER A 355 7.34 -5.73 -2.11
N TYR A 356 6.61 -6.50 -2.92
CA TYR A 356 5.63 -7.48 -2.43
C TYR A 356 6.32 -8.64 -1.71
N ALA A 357 7.33 -9.25 -2.31
CA ALA A 357 8.08 -10.33 -1.68
C ALA A 357 8.81 -9.84 -0.42
N ILE A 358 9.47 -8.67 -0.49
CA ILE A 358 10.13 -8.06 0.67
C ILE A 358 9.12 -7.85 1.80
N TYR A 359 7.93 -7.30 1.48
CA TYR A 359 6.90 -7.00 2.46
C TYR A 359 6.39 -8.25 3.18
N LEU A 360 6.24 -9.36 2.49
CA LEU A 360 5.80 -10.61 3.11
C LEU A 360 6.90 -11.29 3.94
N ILE A 361 8.16 -11.18 3.52
CA ILE A 361 9.28 -11.93 4.10
C ILE A 361 9.88 -11.22 5.32
N HIS A 362 9.84 -9.88 5.39
CA HIS A 362 10.68 -9.11 6.31
C HIS A 362 10.44 -9.41 7.79
N VAL A 363 9.19 -9.45 8.26
CA VAL A 363 8.90 -9.76 9.68
C VAL A 363 9.12 -11.24 10.00
N PRO A 364 8.56 -12.21 9.22
CA PRO A 364 8.84 -13.62 9.49
C PRO A 364 10.34 -13.94 9.56
N LEU A 365 11.10 -13.43 8.59
CA LEU A 365 12.55 -13.68 8.55
C LEU A 365 13.27 -13.05 9.72
N LEU A 366 12.90 -11.83 10.11
CA LEU A 366 13.46 -11.14 11.25
C LEU A 366 13.24 -11.96 12.53
N LEU A 367 12.00 -12.37 12.78
CA LEU A 367 11.64 -13.17 13.95
C LEU A 367 12.34 -14.54 13.95
N LEU A 368 12.39 -15.21 12.80
CA LEU A 368 13.10 -16.49 12.70
C LEU A 368 14.58 -16.36 13.05
N LEU A 369 15.26 -15.34 12.51
CA LEU A 369 16.69 -15.12 12.77
C LEU A 369 16.96 -14.70 14.21
N VAL A 370 16.20 -13.76 14.75
CA VAL A 370 16.39 -13.32 16.14
C VAL A 370 16.12 -14.45 17.12
N ASN A 371 15.08 -15.27 16.88
CA ASN A 371 14.83 -16.45 17.71
C ASN A 371 15.89 -17.56 17.54
N ALA A 372 16.37 -17.77 16.30
CA ALA A 372 17.44 -18.73 16.06
C ALA A 372 18.75 -18.35 16.78
N PHE A 373 19.04 -17.06 16.86
CA PHE A 373 20.24 -16.49 17.47
C PHE A 373 19.94 -15.74 18.78
N ALA A 374 19.00 -16.21 19.60
CA ALA A 374 18.55 -15.47 20.80
C ALA A 374 19.66 -15.25 21.85
N GLY A 375 20.69 -16.11 21.88
CA GLY A 375 21.90 -15.88 22.68
C GLY A 375 22.84 -14.82 22.12
N GLU A 376 22.71 -14.52 20.81
CA GLU A 376 23.58 -13.61 20.06
C GLU A 376 22.75 -12.76 19.09
N PRO A 377 21.88 -11.87 19.58
CA PRO A 377 20.92 -11.13 18.74
C PRO A 377 21.58 -10.25 17.69
N VAL A 378 22.81 -9.82 17.92
CA VAL A 378 23.60 -9.03 16.95
C VAL A 378 23.91 -9.87 15.72
N ILE A 379 24.21 -11.17 15.87
CA ILE A 379 24.46 -12.08 14.74
C ILE A 379 23.18 -12.21 13.90
N GLY A 380 22.02 -12.43 14.55
CA GLY A 380 20.72 -12.48 13.88
C GLY A 380 20.45 -11.22 13.06
N LEU A 381 20.73 -10.05 13.60
CA LEU A 381 20.55 -8.77 12.92
C LEU A 381 21.53 -8.58 11.75
N LEU A 382 22.79 -8.96 11.90
CA LEU A 382 23.79 -8.89 10.82
C LEU A 382 23.43 -9.81 9.65
N LEU A 383 22.87 -10.97 9.93
CA LEU A 383 22.43 -11.94 8.92
C LEU A 383 21.12 -11.52 8.23
N TYR A 384 20.32 -10.65 8.86
CA TYR A 384 18.98 -10.32 8.39
C TYR A 384 18.98 -9.69 6.98
N LEU A 385 19.76 -8.64 6.74
CA LEU A 385 19.75 -7.97 5.43
C LEU A 385 20.24 -8.87 4.29
N PRO A 386 21.38 -9.59 4.41
CA PRO A 386 21.79 -10.55 3.39
C PRO A 386 20.77 -11.65 3.14
N ALA A 387 20.19 -12.21 4.21
CA ALA A 387 19.15 -13.24 4.11
C ALA A 387 17.87 -12.70 3.45
N LEU A 388 17.46 -11.47 3.78
CA LEU A 388 16.30 -10.82 3.15
C LEU A 388 16.51 -10.61 1.65
N VAL A 389 17.69 -10.13 1.25
CA VAL A 389 18.03 -9.96 -0.18
C VAL A 389 18.01 -11.30 -0.90
N LEU A 390 18.66 -12.32 -0.33
CA LEU A 390 18.74 -13.67 -0.92
C LEU A 390 17.35 -14.30 -1.04
N THR A 391 16.56 -14.34 0.04
CA THR A 391 15.23 -14.95 0.05
C THR A 391 14.27 -14.21 -0.86
N THR A 392 14.35 -12.88 -0.93
CA THR A 392 13.57 -12.07 -1.87
C THR A 392 13.91 -12.40 -3.32
N GLU A 393 15.20 -12.47 -3.67
CA GLU A 393 15.61 -12.77 -5.05
C GLU A 393 15.23 -14.21 -5.45
N LEU A 394 15.39 -15.19 -4.55
CA LEU A 394 14.93 -16.56 -4.79
C LEU A 394 13.41 -16.62 -4.99
N THR A 395 12.64 -15.95 -4.13
CA THR A 395 11.18 -15.87 -4.24
C THR A 395 10.77 -15.21 -5.55
N HIS A 396 11.41 -14.10 -5.92
CA HIS A 396 11.15 -13.43 -7.19
C HIS A 396 11.45 -14.31 -8.39
N ARG A 397 12.59 -15.00 -8.37
CA ARG A 397 13.06 -15.83 -9.50
C ARG A 397 12.24 -17.10 -9.68
N TYR A 398 11.90 -17.79 -8.59
CA TYR A 398 11.29 -19.12 -8.63
C TYR A 398 9.79 -19.15 -8.38
N ALA A 399 9.22 -18.19 -7.66
CA ALA A 399 7.79 -18.12 -7.42
C ALA A 399 7.09 -17.04 -8.26
N GLU A 400 7.58 -15.79 -8.24
CA GLU A 400 6.89 -14.65 -8.86
C GLU A 400 7.03 -14.64 -10.39
N LYS A 401 8.27 -14.68 -10.89
CA LYS A 401 8.59 -14.53 -12.32
C LYS A 401 7.97 -15.62 -13.22
N PRO A 402 7.97 -16.91 -12.85
CA PRO A 402 7.31 -17.95 -13.65
C PRO A 402 5.81 -17.74 -13.78
N MET A 403 5.15 -17.37 -12.68
CA MET A 403 3.70 -17.13 -12.65
C MET A 403 3.31 -15.90 -13.46
N MET A 404 4.14 -14.84 -13.43
CA MET A 404 3.92 -13.66 -14.28
C MET A 404 4.08 -13.96 -15.77
N LYS A 405 4.96 -14.89 -16.17
CA LYS A 405 5.08 -15.34 -17.57
C LYS A 405 3.83 -16.11 -18.02
N SER A 406 3.25 -16.94 -17.17
CA SER A 406 1.99 -17.66 -17.44
C SER A 406 0.79 -16.71 -17.62
N LYS A 407 0.83 -15.53 -16.99
CA LYS A 407 -0.17 -14.47 -17.14
C LYS A 407 -0.32 -13.97 -18.58
N ASN A 408 0.75 -13.94 -19.35
CA ASN A 408 0.77 -13.39 -20.72
C ASN A 408 0.37 -14.41 -21.79
N ARG A 409 0.17 -15.68 -21.45
CA ARG A 409 -0.40 -16.68 -22.36
C ARG A 409 -1.91 -16.46 -22.44
N GLN A 410 -2.35 -15.63 -23.39
CA GLN A 410 -3.77 -15.60 -23.78
C GLN A 410 -4.19 -16.97 -24.31
N PRO A 411 -5.37 -17.48 -23.95
CA PRO A 411 -5.94 -18.60 -24.70
C PRO A 411 -6.01 -18.19 -26.17
N LYS A 412 -5.46 -19.02 -27.08
CA LYS A 412 -5.69 -18.83 -28.51
C LYS A 412 -7.21 -18.72 -28.74
N PRO A 413 -7.68 -17.80 -29.60
CA PRO A 413 -9.07 -17.79 -29.99
C PRO A 413 -9.42 -19.22 -30.49
N VAL A 414 -10.47 -19.78 -29.94
CA VAL A 414 -11.05 -21.02 -30.51
C VAL A 414 -11.50 -20.62 -31.91
N ALA A 415 -10.85 -21.20 -32.92
CA ALA A 415 -11.31 -21.08 -34.29
C ALA A 415 -12.73 -21.67 -34.30
N THR A 416 -13.70 -20.82 -34.48
CA THR A 416 -15.07 -21.25 -34.82
C THR A 416 -15.01 -21.72 -36.26
N GLU A 417 -15.05 -23.05 -36.46
CA GLU A 417 -15.38 -23.67 -37.73
C GLU A 417 -16.83 -23.39 -38.12
#